data_801bf6c717bbe4ae897a65b11763b49f
#
_entry.id   801bf6c717bbe4ae897a65b11763b49f
#
_cell.length_a   1.000
_cell.length_b   1.000
_cell.length_c   1.000
_cell.angle_alpha   90.00
_cell.angle_beta   90.00
_cell.angle_gamma   90.00
#
_symmetry.space_group_name_H-M   'P 1'
#
loop_
_entity.id
_entity.type
_entity.pdbx_description
1 polymer ?
#
loop_
_entity_poly.entity_id
_entity_poly.type
_entity_poly.pdbx_seq_one_letter_code
_entity_poly.pdbx_strand_id
1 'polypeptide(L)'
;MTSATTVNTAPARAPRLLGLYLLLIIIAAIEAFDGLSHLPTLFGDMSEIPGPGIGGAIIKAHIASHPLLALAALGFATVGRLRYAIMALGVLVLLTWLNFMPSVVRHGFDFRGVSAFETPVRIIAFPLMGACAIALAARGQRLGLATLLVSIPTLYSVCAVIAFGIGIMIYGF
;
A
#
# COMPACT_ATOMS: atom_id res chain seq x y z
N MET A 1 -38.72 20.90 -42.98
CA MET A 1 -37.61 19.96 -42.69
C MET A 1 -36.82 20.53 -41.54
N THR A 2 -37.08 20.07 -40.33
CA THR A 2 -36.47 20.56 -39.09
C THR A 2 -35.36 19.57 -38.71
N SER A 3 -34.08 19.97 -38.88
CA SER A 3 -32.94 19.18 -38.48
C SER A 3 -32.83 19.17 -36.95
N ALA A 4 -33.10 18.05 -36.32
CA ALA A 4 -32.87 17.84 -34.90
C ALA A 4 -31.36 17.71 -34.65
N THR A 5 -30.78 18.72 -34.02
CA THR A 5 -29.40 18.70 -33.54
C THR A 5 -29.33 17.77 -32.33
N THR A 6 -28.82 16.56 -32.52
CA THR A 6 -28.49 15.64 -31.43
C THR A 6 -27.32 16.20 -30.65
N VAL A 7 -27.59 16.78 -29.50
CA VAL A 7 -26.57 17.17 -28.50
C VAL A 7 -25.95 15.88 -27.95
N ASN A 8 -24.79 15.55 -28.46
CA ASN A 8 -23.98 14.42 -27.96
C ASN A 8 -23.37 14.80 -26.61
N THR A 9 -24.10 14.56 -25.52
CA THR A 9 -23.59 14.74 -24.16
C THR A 9 -22.55 13.65 -23.91
N ALA A 10 -21.27 14.00 -24.05
CA ALA A 10 -20.16 13.14 -23.64
C ALA A 10 -20.33 12.69 -22.19
N PRO A 11 -20.20 11.39 -21.89
CA PRO A 11 -20.53 10.87 -20.59
C PRO A 11 -19.57 11.39 -19.51
N ALA A 12 -20.13 11.74 -18.36
CA ALA A 12 -19.45 12.26 -17.15
C ALA A 12 -18.48 11.26 -16.46
N ARG A 13 -17.68 10.52 -17.24
CA ARG A 13 -16.69 9.54 -16.76
C ARG A 13 -15.34 10.17 -16.41
N ALA A 14 -15.01 11.32 -16.97
CA ALA A 14 -13.72 11.98 -16.79
C ALA A 14 -13.34 12.31 -15.33
N PRO A 15 -14.21 12.91 -14.50
CA PRO A 15 -13.81 13.33 -13.15
C PRO A 15 -13.56 12.16 -12.20
N ARG A 16 -14.27 11.03 -12.34
CA ARG A 16 -14.07 9.84 -11.50
C ARG A 16 -12.74 9.15 -11.76
N LEU A 17 -12.31 9.07 -13.01
CA LEU A 17 -11.02 8.50 -13.36
C LEU A 17 -9.87 9.36 -12.84
N LEU A 18 -9.98 10.68 -12.94
CA LEU A 18 -8.98 11.61 -12.42
C LEU A 18 -8.76 11.43 -10.90
N GLY A 19 -9.86 11.28 -10.13
CA GLY A 19 -9.78 11.03 -8.68
C GLY A 19 -9.03 9.74 -8.34
N LEU A 20 -9.24 8.67 -9.11
CA LEU A 20 -8.53 7.39 -8.91
C LEU A 20 -7.03 7.51 -9.23
N TYR A 21 -6.66 8.23 -10.29
CA TYR A 21 -5.26 8.50 -10.63
C TYR A 21 -4.57 9.31 -9.53
N LEU A 22 -5.21 10.40 -9.08
CA LEU A 22 -4.65 11.23 -8.02
C LEU A 22 -4.47 10.42 -6.73
N LEU A 23 -5.45 9.62 -6.33
CA LEU A 23 -5.34 8.77 -5.16
C LEU A 23 -4.16 7.80 -5.29
N LEU A 24 -4.01 7.10 -6.43
CA LEU A 24 -2.89 6.18 -6.65
C LEU A 24 -1.54 6.90 -6.65
N ILE A 25 -1.44 8.08 -7.24
CA ILE A 25 -0.20 8.88 -7.23
C ILE A 25 0.16 9.25 -5.79
N ILE A 26 -0.80 9.73 -5.00
CA ILE A 26 -0.55 10.09 -3.60
C ILE A 26 -0.10 8.89 -2.80
N ILE A 27 -0.82 7.76 -2.88
CA ILE A 27 -0.47 6.53 -2.17
C ILE A 27 0.91 6.01 -2.59
N ALA A 28 1.18 5.94 -3.90
CA ALA A 28 2.48 5.49 -4.40
C ALA A 28 3.63 6.43 -4.03
N ALA A 29 3.38 7.74 -3.92
CA ALA A 29 4.37 8.71 -3.47
C ALA A 29 4.67 8.55 -1.97
N ILE A 30 3.66 8.29 -1.14
CA ILE A 30 3.84 8.01 0.28
C ILE A 30 4.67 6.73 0.46
N GLU A 31 4.32 5.65 -0.24
CA GLU A 31 5.05 4.38 -0.18
C GLU A 31 6.50 4.53 -0.72
N ALA A 32 6.70 5.33 -1.77
CA ALA A 32 8.04 5.60 -2.29
C ALA A 32 8.89 6.38 -1.28
N PHE A 33 8.31 7.38 -0.62
CA PHE A 33 9.00 8.12 0.43
C PHE A 33 9.37 7.22 1.61
N ASP A 34 8.43 6.39 2.07
CA ASP A 34 8.65 5.44 3.16
C ASP A 34 9.77 4.44 2.78
N GLY A 35 9.67 3.80 1.61
CA GLY A 35 10.66 2.84 1.15
C GLY A 35 12.05 3.45 0.97
N LEU A 36 12.15 4.67 0.44
CA LEU A 36 13.44 5.37 0.29
C LEU A 36 14.04 5.79 1.64
N SER A 37 13.22 6.14 2.63
CA SER A 37 13.67 6.52 3.96
C SER A 37 14.34 5.35 4.71
N HIS A 38 13.93 4.11 4.41
CA HIS A 38 14.49 2.90 5.00
C HIS A 38 15.67 2.32 4.20
N LEU A 39 15.92 2.81 2.98
CA LEU A 39 17.00 2.29 2.13
C LEU A 39 18.41 2.40 2.76
N PRO A 40 18.76 3.47 3.51
CA PRO A 40 20.06 3.58 4.17
C PRO A 40 20.37 2.44 5.14
N THR A 41 19.34 1.79 5.72
CA THR A 41 19.53 0.64 6.63
C THR A 41 20.19 -0.56 5.95
N LEU A 42 20.08 -0.67 4.60
CA LEU A 42 20.76 -1.73 3.85
C LEU A 42 22.27 -1.52 3.74
N PHE A 43 22.73 -0.29 3.91
CA PHE A 43 24.15 0.09 3.80
C PHE A 43 24.80 0.30 5.18
N GLY A 44 23.99 0.24 6.26
CA GLY A 44 24.45 0.32 7.65
C GLY A 44 24.89 -1.03 8.20
N ASP A 45 25.12 -1.07 9.52
CA ASP A 45 25.45 -2.31 10.21
C ASP A 45 24.23 -3.24 10.23
N MET A 46 24.29 -4.26 9.38
CA MET A 46 23.23 -5.25 9.20
C MET A 46 23.18 -6.27 10.35
N SER A 47 24.08 -6.17 11.33
CA SER A 47 24.09 -7.05 12.51
C SER A 47 22.88 -6.82 13.42
N GLU A 48 22.32 -5.62 13.41
CA GLU A 48 21.10 -5.26 14.17
C GLU A 48 19.81 -5.74 13.50
N ILE A 49 19.82 -6.07 12.20
CA ILE A 49 18.66 -6.65 11.54
C ILE A 49 18.47 -8.09 12.03
N PRO A 50 17.30 -8.44 12.58
CA PRO A 50 17.11 -9.66 13.35
C PRO A 50 17.51 -10.92 12.61
N GLY A 51 18.64 -11.46 12.99
CA GLY A 51 19.11 -12.82 12.90
C GLY A 51 19.55 -13.38 11.55
N PRO A 52 20.47 -14.34 11.58
CA PRO A 52 20.74 -15.21 10.45
C PRO A 52 19.51 -16.11 10.22
N GLY A 53 19.10 -16.28 8.96
CA GLY A 53 18.01 -17.18 8.59
C GLY A 53 16.95 -16.54 7.67
N ILE A 54 15.91 -17.30 7.41
CA ILE A 54 14.82 -16.94 6.46
C ILE A 54 14.15 -15.62 6.87
N GLY A 55 13.92 -15.39 8.17
CA GLY A 55 13.28 -14.16 8.65
C GLY A 55 14.08 -12.90 8.31
N GLY A 56 15.40 -12.92 8.55
CA GLY A 56 16.28 -11.82 8.18
C GLY A 56 16.37 -11.61 6.67
N ALA A 57 16.37 -12.70 5.87
CA ALA A 57 16.33 -12.60 4.42
C ALA A 57 15.04 -11.95 3.90
N ILE A 58 13.88 -12.27 4.49
CA ILE A 58 12.59 -11.65 4.15
C ILE A 58 12.64 -10.14 4.43
N ILE A 59 13.14 -9.73 5.60
CA ILE A 59 13.23 -8.32 5.97
C ILE A 59 14.13 -7.55 5.00
N LYS A 60 15.32 -8.09 4.70
CA LYS A 60 16.25 -7.47 3.75
C LYS A 60 15.66 -7.37 2.34
N ALA A 61 15.01 -8.44 1.87
CA ALA A 61 14.33 -8.44 0.58
C ALA A 61 13.21 -7.39 0.53
N HIS A 62 12.45 -7.24 1.62
CA HIS A 62 11.41 -6.22 1.72
C HIS A 62 12.02 -4.82 1.63
N ILE A 63 13.02 -4.48 2.45
CA ILE A 63 13.67 -3.16 2.43
C ILE A 63 14.23 -2.82 1.04
N ALA A 64 14.81 -3.80 0.34
CA ALA A 64 15.36 -3.59 -0.99
C ALA A 64 14.29 -3.43 -2.08
N SER A 65 13.21 -4.22 -2.02
CA SER A 65 12.16 -4.25 -3.05
C SER A 65 11.08 -3.18 -2.86
N HIS A 66 10.85 -2.71 -1.63
CA HIS A 66 9.81 -1.73 -1.31
C HIS A 66 9.95 -0.45 -2.16
N PRO A 67 11.07 0.29 -2.14
CA PRO A 67 11.19 1.51 -2.93
C PRO A 67 11.07 1.26 -4.44
N LEU A 68 11.56 0.13 -4.94
CA LEU A 68 11.47 -0.22 -6.36
C LEU A 68 10.01 -0.40 -6.79
N LEU A 69 9.22 -1.15 -6.01
CA LEU A 69 7.80 -1.37 -6.30
C LEU A 69 6.97 -0.10 -6.15
N ALA A 70 7.26 0.71 -5.14
CA ALA A 70 6.57 1.97 -4.92
C ALA A 70 6.87 2.98 -6.06
N LEU A 71 8.13 3.10 -6.49
CA LEU A 71 8.51 3.93 -7.63
C LEU A 71 7.92 3.40 -8.94
N ALA A 72 7.87 2.08 -9.14
CA ALA A 72 7.20 1.49 -10.29
C ALA A 72 5.69 1.80 -10.29
N ALA A 73 5.03 1.69 -9.14
CA ALA A 73 3.62 2.05 -8.99
C ALA A 73 3.38 3.52 -9.30
N LEU A 74 4.23 4.41 -8.79
CA LEU A 74 4.19 5.86 -9.06
C LEU A 74 4.38 6.13 -10.56
N GLY A 75 5.37 5.53 -11.20
CA GLY A 75 5.61 5.66 -12.63
C GLY A 75 4.43 5.16 -13.46
N PHE A 76 3.84 4.00 -13.12
CA PHE A 76 2.66 3.51 -13.82
C PHE A 76 1.42 4.41 -13.61
N ALA A 77 1.24 4.96 -12.41
CA ALA A 77 0.13 5.86 -12.12
C ALA A 77 0.27 7.16 -12.92
N THR A 78 1.47 7.76 -12.99
CA THR A 78 1.72 9.02 -13.71
C THR A 78 1.56 8.89 -15.23
N VAL A 79 1.93 7.73 -15.81
CA VAL A 79 1.71 7.47 -17.25
C VAL A 79 0.32 6.92 -17.56
N GLY A 80 -0.60 6.92 -16.61
CA GLY A 80 -1.99 6.52 -16.82
C GLY A 80 -2.23 5.01 -16.90
N ARG A 81 -1.29 4.17 -16.48
CA ARG A 81 -1.40 2.72 -16.49
C ARG A 81 -1.94 2.18 -15.15
N LEU A 82 -3.19 2.54 -14.81
CA LEU A 82 -3.87 2.19 -13.55
C LEU A 82 -3.70 0.71 -13.14
N ARG A 83 -3.91 -0.22 -14.07
CA ARG A 83 -3.85 -1.65 -13.77
C ARG A 83 -2.48 -2.06 -13.20
N TYR A 84 -1.40 -1.60 -13.81
CA TYR A 84 -0.04 -1.91 -13.39
C TYR A 84 0.33 -1.21 -12.08
N ALA A 85 -0.14 0.03 -11.88
CA ALA A 85 0.04 0.73 -10.62
C ALA A 85 -0.64 -0.01 -9.45
N ILE A 86 -1.89 -0.45 -9.63
CA ILE A 86 -2.63 -1.23 -8.62
C ILE A 86 -1.93 -2.57 -8.36
N MET A 87 -1.46 -3.26 -9.41
CA MET A 87 -0.76 -4.54 -9.24
C MET A 87 0.55 -4.35 -8.46
N ALA A 88 1.34 -3.32 -8.76
CA ALA A 88 2.59 -3.03 -8.04
C ALA A 88 2.32 -2.72 -6.56
N LEU A 89 1.34 -1.87 -6.26
CA LEU A 89 0.92 -1.59 -4.87
C LEU A 89 0.35 -2.83 -4.18
N GLY A 90 -0.42 -3.65 -4.87
CA GLY A 90 -0.93 -4.91 -4.31
C GLY A 90 0.19 -5.89 -3.94
N VAL A 91 1.23 -6.00 -4.79
CA VAL A 91 2.44 -6.79 -4.47
C VAL A 91 3.15 -6.19 -3.27
N LEU A 92 3.25 -4.85 -3.20
CA LEU A 92 3.85 -4.17 -2.05
C LEU A 92 3.14 -4.51 -0.75
N VAL A 93 1.80 -4.46 -0.73
CA VAL A 93 0.98 -4.85 0.44
C VAL A 93 1.27 -6.30 0.87
N LEU A 94 1.39 -7.23 -0.08
CA LEU A 94 1.71 -8.62 0.22
C LEU A 94 3.14 -8.79 0.75
N LEU A 95 4.10 -8.04 0.24
CA LEU A 95 5.48 -8.06 0.74
C LEU A 95 5.58 -7.44 2.13
N THR A 96 4.85 -6.38 2.41
CA THR A 96 4.76 -5.78 3.75
C THR A 96 4.14 -6.76 4.74
N TRP A 97 3.09 -7.48 4.34
CA TRP A 97 2.54 -8.57 5.13
C TRP A 97 3.57 -9.68 5.39
N LEU A 98 4.29 -10.12 4.36
CA LEU A 98 5.32 -11.15 4.50
C LEU A 98 6.45 -10.68 5.43
N ASN A 99 6.85 -9.41 5.36
CA ASN A 99 7.84 -8.80 6.25
C ASN A 99 7.41 -8.81 7.72
N PHE A 100 6.11 -8.78 8.00
CA PHE A 100 5.58 -8.85 9.36
C PHE A 100 5.59 -10.27 9.95
N MET A 101 5.56 -11.32 9.11
CA MET A 101 5.47 -12.72 9.53
C MET A 101 6.61 -13.21 10.43
N PRO A 102 7.89 -12.86 10.23
CA PRO A 102 8.96 -13.25 11.13
C PRO A 102 8.75 -12.82 12.58
N SER A 103 8.17 -11.64 12.80
CA SER A 103 7.82 -11.15 14.14
C SER A 103 6.69 -11.97 14.76
N VAL A 104 5.66 -12.26 13.98
CA VAL A 104 4.52 -13.09 14.43
C VAL A 104 4.95 -14.52 14.79
N VAL A 105 5.82 -15.12 13.98
CA VAL A 105 6.34 -16.47 14.25
C VAL A 105 7.18 -16.49 15.53
N ARG A 106 7.92 -15.42 15.80
CA ARG A 106 8.83 -15.34 16.95
C ARG A 106 8.11 -15.00 18.26
N HIS A 107 7.15 -14.08 18.25
CA HIS A 107 6.49 -13.54 19.43
C HIS A 107 5.04 -14.01 19.60
N GLY A 108 4.49 -14.70 18.60
CA GLY A 108 3.07 -15.05 18.55
C GLY A 108 2.17 -13.87 18.19
N PHE A 109 0.88 -14.12 18.30
CA PHE A 109 -0.14 -13.08 18.11
C PHE A 109 -0.37 -12.33 19.42
N ASP A 110 -0.29 -11.02 19.38
CA ASP A 110 -0.73 -10.19 20.49
C ASP A 110 -2.18 -9.74 20.23
N PHE A 111 -3.07 -10.07 21.17
CA PHE A 111 -4.49 -9.70 21.15
C PHE A 111 -4.86 -8.83 22.35
N ARG A 112 -3.92 -8.12 22.95
CA ARG A 112 -4.16 -7.26 24.10
C ARG A 112 -4.36 -5.79 23.66
N GLY A 113 -5.30 -5.11 24.30
CA GLY A 113 -5.54 -3.70 24.03
C GLY A 113 -5.82 -3.40 22.55
N VAL A 114 -5.10 -2.45 21.98
CA VAL A 114 -5.23 -2.04 20.57
C VAL A 114 -4.84 -3.16 19.61
N SER A 115 -3.88 -4.01 20.00
CA SER A 115 -3.43 -5.14 19.19
C SER A 115 -4.52 -6.19 18.94
N ALA A 116 -5.55 -6.26 19.78
CA ALA A 116 -6.69 -7.13 19.56
C ALA A 116 -7.41 -6.86 18.23
N PHE A 117 -7.43 -5.60 17.81
CA PHE A 117 -8.00 -5.20 16.52
C PHE A 117 -6.93 -5.13 15.42
N GLU A 118 -5.76 -4.61 15.73
CA GLU A 118 -4.69 -4.37 14.76
C GLU A 118 -4.13 -5.68 14.18
N THR A 119 -3.93 -6.70 15.02
CA THR A 119 -3.39 -7.99 14.60
C THR A 119 -4.22 -8.68 13.51
N PRO A 120 -5.54 -8.92 13.65
CA PRO A 120 -6.33 -9.53 12.59
C PRO A 120 -6.42 -8.66 11.33
N VAL A 121 -6.43 -7.34 11.45
CA VAL A 121 -6.44 -6.43 10.30
C VAL A 121 -5.16 -6.59 9.48
N ARG A 122 -4.00 -6.55 10.12
CA ARG A 122 -2.70 -6.66 9.43
C ARG A 122 -2.45 -8.06 8.87
N ILE A 123 -2.88 -9.10 9.58
CA ILE A 123 -2.57 -10.49 9.20
C ILE A 123 -3.57 -11.05 8.20
N ILE A 124 -4.84 -10.69 8.29
CA ILE A 124 -5.90 -11.27 7.46
C ILE A 124 -6.40 -10.25 6.43
N ALA A 125 -6.82 -9.07 6.87
CA ALA A 125 -7.49 -8.13 5.98
C ALA A 125 -6.55 -7.57 4.91
N PHE A 126 -5.34 -7.12 5.27
CA PHE A 126 -4.41 -6.51 4.32
C PHE A 126 -3.95 -7.46 3.21
N PRO A 127 -3.50 -8.70 3.48
CA PRO A 127 -3.14 -9.61 2.40
C PRO A 127 -4.33 -9.99 1.52
N LEU A 128 -5.54 -10.13 2.07
CA LEU A 128 -6.74 -10.35 1.28
C LEU A 128 -7.06 -9.14 0.37
N MET A 129 -6.94 -7.92 0.89
CA MET A 129 -7.12 -6.70 0.10
C MET A 129 -6.10 -6.62 -1.04
N GLY A 130 -4.81 -6.87 -0.76
CA GLY A 130 -3.76 -6.90 -1.77
C GLY A 130 -4.01 -7.93 -2.86
N ALA A 131 -4.32 -9.18 -2.48
CA ALA A 131 -4.60 -10.27 -3.41
C ALA A 131 -5.85 -9.99 -4.26
N CYS A 132 -6.95 -9.53 -3.64
CA CYS A 132 -8.16 -9.16 -4.34
C CYS A 132 -7.92 -8.00 -5.33
N ALA A 133 -7.16 -6.99 -4.93
CA ALA A 133 -6.84 -5.86 -5.80
C ALA A 133 -6.03 -6.30 -7.02
N ILE A 134 -5.02 -7.16 -6.84
CA ILE A 134 -4.25 -7.74 -7.94
C ILE A 134 -5.17 -8.53 -8.88
N ALA A 135 -6.03 -9.40 -8.34
CA ALA A 135 -6.95 -10.21 -9.14
C ALA A 135 -7.92 -9.36 -9.96
N LEU A 136 -8.49 -8.30 -9.36
CA LEU A 136 -9.39 -7.36 -10.05
C LEU A 136 -8.65 -6.56 -11.12
N ALA A 137 -7.45 -6.05 -10.82
CA ALA A 137 -6.63 -5.31 -11.75
C ALA A 137 -6.16 -6.19 -12.92
N ALA A 138 -5.72 -7.43 -12.67
CA ALA A 138 -5.31 -8.38 -13.69
C ALA A 138 -6.44 -8.68 -14.68
N ARG A 139 -7.67 -8.77 -14.20
CA ARG A 139 -8.86 -8.96 -15.03
C ARG A 139 -9.38 -7.67 -15.67
N GLY A 140 -8.84 -6.51 -15.32
CA GLY A 140 -9.33 -5.20 -15.77
C GLY A 140 -10.72 -4.84 -15.25
N GLN A 141 -11.16 -5.47 -14.15
CA GLN A 141 -12.50 -5.31 -13.60
C GLN A 141 -12.49 -4.42 -12.37
N ARG A 142 -13.53 -3.60 -12.19
CA ARG A 142 -13.78 -2.79 -10.99
C ARG A 142 -12.52 -2.05 -10.48
N LEU A 143 -11.76 -1.41 -11.38
CA LEU A 143 -10.51 -0.73 -11.04
C LEU A 143 -10.65 0.27 -9.89
N GLY A 144 -11.81 0.93 -9.75
CA GLY A 144 -12.09 1.81 -8.62
C GLY A 144 -12.05 1.06 -7.27
N LEU A 145 -12.68 -0.12 -7.20
CA LEU A 145 -12.62 -0.96 -6.00
C LEU A 145 -11.19 -1.45 -5.73
N ALA A 146 -10.49 -1.90 -6.78
CA ALA A 146 -9.12 -2.34 -6.66
C ALA A 146 -8.19 -1.22 -6.15
N THR A 147 -8.38 0.02 -6.63
CA THR A 147 -7.68 1.22 -6.11
C THR A 147 -7.93 1.42 -4.63
N LEU A 148 -9.19 1.38 -4.18
CA LEU A 148 -9.51 1.51 -2.76
C LEU A 148 -8.85 0.42 -1.91
N LEU A 149 -8.91 -0.84 -2.36
CA LEU A 149 -8.33 -1.96 -1.63
C LEU A 149 -6.81 -1.81 -1.41
N VAL A 150 -6.05 -1.32 -2.40
CA VAL A 150 -4.60 -1.10 -2.22
C VAL A 150 -4.28 0.17 -1.44
N SER A 151 -5.21 1.13 -1.38
CA SER A 151 -5.00 2.39 -0.66
C SER A 151 -5.26 2.28 0.84
N ILE A 152 -6.17 1.41 1.26
CA ILE A 152 -6.57 1.25 2.67
C ILE A 152 -5.39 0.93 3.59
N PRO A 153 -4.48 -0.04 3.28
CA PRO A 153 -3.35 -0.34 4.16
C PRO A 153 -2.43 0.86 4.40
N THR A 154 -2.09 1.60 3.34
CA THR A 154 -1.25 2.81 3.45
C THR A 154 -1.95 3.90 4.24
N LEU A 155 -3.23 4.18 3.95
CA LEU A 155 -4.01 5.18 4.69
C LEU A 155 -4.12 4.81 6.17
N TYR A 156 -4.34 3.54 6.48
CA TYR A 156 -4.35 3.04 7.85
C TYR A 156 -3.02 3.32 8.56
N SER A 157 -1.89 3.03 7.91
CA SER A 157 -0.56 3.28 8.47
C SER A 157 -0.32 4.77 8.70
N VAL A 158 -0.67 5.62 7.75
CA VAL A 158 -0.56 7.08 7.89
C VAL A 158 -1.42 7.59 9.06
N CYS A 159 -2.68 7.14 9.16
CA CYS A 159 -3.55 7.51 10.27
C CYS A 159 -3.00 7.04 11.63
N ALA A 160 -2.42 5.84 11.69
CA ALA A 160 -1.81 5.31 12.91
C ALA A 160 -0.60 6.17 13.35
N VAL A 161 0.27 6.55 12.41
CA VAL A 161 1.43 7.42 12.70
C VAL A 161 0.97 8.81 13.19
N ILE A 162 -0.04 9.39 12.53
CA ILE A 162 -0.59 10.69 12.94
C ILE A 162 -1.21 10.57 14.34
N ALA A 163 -2.02 9.54 14.61
CA ALA A 163 -2.64 9.33 15.91
C ALA A 163 -1.60 9.13 17.01
N PHE A 164 -0.53 8.39 16.73
CA PHE A 164 0.60 8.21 17.64
C PHE A 164 1.32 9.54 17.92
N GLY A 165 1.61 10.33 16.88
CA GLY A 165 2.23 11.66 17.05
C GLY A 165 1.38 12.61 17.87
N ILE A 166 0.06 12.65 17.65
CA ILE A 166 -0.87 13.43 18.47
C ILE A 166 -0.87 12.92 19.92
N GLY A 167 -0.86 11.60 20.12
CA GLY A 167 -0.78 11.00 21.45
C GLY A 167 0.47 11.44 22.23
N ILE A 168 1.64 11.44 21.57
CA ILE A 168 2.88 11.96 22.16
C ILE A 168 2.74 13.43 22.56
N MET A 169 2.17 14.27 21.69
CA MET A 169 1.99 15.71 21.97
C MET A 169 1.06 15.99 23.17
N ILE A 170 0.01 15.17 23.35
CA ILE A 170 -1.00 15.38 24.39
C ILE A 170 -0.56 14.80 25.72
N TYR A 171 0.01 13.59 25.72
CA TYR A 171 0.27 12.85 26.95
C TYR A 171 1.74 12.92 27.41
N GLY A 172 2.64 13.37 26.54
CA GLY A 172 4.08 13.47 26.81
C GLY A 172 4.69 12.10 27.14
N PHE A 173 5.61 11.61 26.34
CA PHE A 173 6.45 10.45 26.67
C PHE A 173 7.88 10.91 26.79
#